data_f227cc30f251a4d05cbf299b64fba733
#
_entry.id   f227cc30f251a4d05cbf299b64fba733
#
_cell.length_a   1.000
_cell.length_b   1.000
_cell.length_c   1.000
_cell.angle_alpha   90.00
_cell.angle_beta   90.00
_cell.angle_gamma   90.00
#
_symmetry.space_group_name_H-M   'P 1'
#
loop_
_entity.id
_entity.type
_entity.pdbx_description
1 polymer ?
#
loop_
_entity_poly.entity_id
_entity_poly.type
_entity_poly.pdbx_seq_one_letter_code
_entity_poly.pdbx_strand_id
1 'polypeptide(L)'
;IAVRRINDKYELIAGERRLKAHQFLNKNTIEVIIIDASDEEVALLTLAENLKREDLTDYEIYVGLTSLDEKLKKNKQKLAKSLGMNREDMYKYLSFEKLPGELIEDLEKQPSLLARTAATAVKKFLSDHEENHENAKEALFEAWSKLLKKEVEQTKLASLAEKIFKSRETKEVI
;
A
#
# COMPACT_ATOMS: atom_id res chain seq x y z
N ILE A 1 -22.75 2.14 -15.38
CA ILE A 1 -22.15 2.04 -14.05
C ILE A 1 -22.56 0.75 -13.36
N ALA A 2 -21.76 0.27 -12.40
CA ALA A 2 -22.09 -0.94 -11.63
C ALA A 2 -22.66 -0.55 -10.26
N VAL A 3 -23.77 -1.16 -9.88
CA VAL A 3 -24.46 -0.91 -8.61
C VAL A 3 -24.89 -2.22 -7.96
N ARG A 4 -25.08 -2.24 -6.64
CA ARG A 4 -25.84 -3.30 -5.96
C ARG A 4 -27.09 -2.72 -5.33
N ARG A 5 -28.08 -3.57 -5.17
CA ARG A 5 -29.32 -3.21 -4.48
C ARG A 5 -29.17 -3.45 -2.99
N ILE A 6 -29.46 -2.42 -2.19
CA ILE A 6 -29.57 -2.52 -0.71
C ILE A 6 -30.96 -2.01 -0.34
N ASN A 7 -31.83 -2.92 0.05
CA ASN A 7 -33.25 -2.63 0.32
C ASN A 7 -33.89 -1.95 -0.92
N ASP A 8 -34.39 -0.72 -0.77
CA ASP A 8 -35.01 0.06 -1.85
C ASP A 8 -34.07 1.09 -2.49
N LYS A 9 -32.74 0.99 -2.24
CA LYS A 9 -31.73 1.89 -2.77
C LYS A 9 -30.68 1.14 -3.56
N TYR A 10 -29.93 1.88 -4.36
CA TYR A 10 -28.77 1.37 -5.08
C TYR A 10 -27.50 1.98 -4.51
N GLU A 11 -26.52 1.15 -4.24
CA GLU A 11 -25.17 1.55 -3.87
C GLU A 11 -24.23 1.44 -5.08
N LEU A 12 -23.47 2.49 -5.34
CA LEU A 12 -22.51 2.52 -6.44
C LEU A 12 -21.29 1.66 -6.08
N ILE A 13 -20.96 0.69 -6.94
CA ILE A 13 -19.74 -0.13 -6.84
C ILE A 13 -18.64 0.45 -7.73
N ALA A 14 -18.98 0.82 -8.98
CA ALA A 14 -18.02 1.36 -9.94
C ALA A 14 -18.68 2.34 -10.92
N GLY A 15 -17.89 3.32 -11.39
CA GLY A 15 -18.33 4.30 -12.38
C GLY A 15 -18.67 5.67 -11.82
N GLU A 16 -18.06 6.10 -10.70
CA GLU A 16 -18.30 7.40 -10.06
C GLU A 16 -18.14 8.59 -11.01
N ARG A 17 -17.08 8.60 -11.84
CA ARG A 17 -16.87 9.66 -12.84
C ARG A 17 -17.99 9.75 -13.86
N ARG A 18 -18.54 8.60 -14.31
CA ARG A 18 -19.68 8.54 -15.22
C ARG A 18 -20.95 9.04 -14.56
N LEU A 19 -21.19 8.67 -13.30
CA LEU A 19 -22.32 9.18 -12.53
C LEU A 19 -22.23 10.71 -12.37
N LYS A 20 -21.08 11.24 -11.97
CA LYS A 20 -20.85 12.70 -11.86
C LYS A 20 -21.06 13.43 -13.19
N ALA A 21 -20.57 12.85 -14.29
CA ALA A 21 -20.78 13.42 -15.62
C ALA A 21 -22.28 13.49 -16.01
N HIS A 22 -23.07 12.45 -15.71
CA HIS A 22 -24.51 12.44 -15.95
C HIS A 22 -25.24 13.48 -15.10
N GLN A 23 -24.86 13.62 -13.82
CA GLN A 23 -25.38 14.65 -12.93
C GLN A 23 -25.06 16.05 -13.45
N PHE A 24 -23.81 16.29 -13.86
CA PHE A 24 -23.39 17.58 -14.44
C PHE A 24 -24.17 17.94 -15.72
N LEU A 25 -24.49 16.94 -16.55
CA LEU A 25 -25.28 17.11 -17.76
C LEU A 25 -26.81 17.16 -17.51
N ASN A 26 -27.24 17.20 -16.23
CA ASN A 26 -28.65 17.17 -15.82
C ASN A 26 -29.45 16.02 -16.45
N LYS A 27 -28.82 14.86 -16.64
CA LYS A 27 -29.53 13.67 -17.10
C LYS A 27 -30.26 13.00 -15.96
N ASN A 28 -31.55 12.69 -16.16
CA ASN A 28 -32.40 12.10 -15.14
C ASN A 28 -32.19 10.60 -14.94
N THR A 29 -31.53 9.94 -15.88
CA THR A 29 -31.33 8.47 -15.85
C THR A 29 -29.93 8.10 -16.30
N ILE A 30 -29.43 6.98 -15.77
CA ILE A 30 -28.17 6.37 -16.18
C ILE A 30 -28.33 4.86 -16.26
N GLU A 31 -27.74 4.24 -17.28
CA GLU A 31 -27.73 2.77 -17.37
C GLU A 31 -26.88 2.15 -16.28
N VAL A 32 -27.41 1.12 -15.63
CA VAL A 32 -26.76 0.40 -14.55
C VAL A 32 -26.69 -1.10 -14.83
N ILE A 33 -25.61 -1.73 -14.37
CA ILE A 33 -25.51 -3.17 -14.22
C ILE A 33 -25.70 -3.46 -12.73
N ILE A 34 -26.75 -4.22 -12.39
CA ILE A 34 -27.00 -4.61 -11.02
C ILE A 34 -26.18 -5.86 -10.73
N ILE A 35 -25.32 -5.80 -9.70
CA ILE A 35 -24.50 -6.90 -9.24
C ILE A 35 -25.05 -7.34 -7.87
N ASP A 36 -25.31 -8.63 -7.75
CA ASP A 36 -25.62 -9.25 -6.45
C ASP A 36 -24.30 -9.63 -5.78
N ALA A 37 -23.89 -8.83 -4.78
CA ALA A 37 -22.59 -8.96 -4.13
C ALA A 37 -22.70 -8.62 -2.64
N SER A 38 -22.01 -9.40 -1.81
CA SER A 38 -21.81 -9.12 -0.39
C SER A 38 -20.92 -7.87 -0.18
N ASP A 39 -20.89 -7.34 1.05
CA ASP A 39 -20.01 -6.22 1.41
C ASP A 39 -18.54 -6.54 1.12
N GLU A 40 -18.12 -7.78 1.40
CA GLU A 40 -16.77 -8.27 1.15
C GLU A 40 -16.43 -8.29 -0.35
N GLU A 41 -17.38 -8.75 -1.18
CA GLU A 41 -17.21 -8.77 -2.65
C GLU A 41 -17.18 -7.37 -3.25
N VAL A 42 -18.01 -6.45 -2.73
CA VAL A 42 -17.98 -5.04 -3.14
C VAL A 42 -16.64 -4.41 -2.80
N ALA A 43 -16.13 -4.62 -1.59
CA ALA A 43 -14.82 -4.10 -1.19
C ALA A 43 -13.69 -4.61 -2.11
N LEU A 44 -13.73 -5.91 -2.46
CA LEU A 44 -12.79 -6.51 -3.41
C LEU A 44 -12.90 -5.92 -4.81
N LEU A 45 -14.13 -5.77 -5.33
CA LEU A 45 -14.37 -5.20 -6.65
C LEU A 45 -13.92 -3.74 -6.74
N THR A 46 -14.20 -2.96 -5.69
CA THR A 46 -13.75 -1.56 -5.59
C THR A 46 -12.24 -1.46 -5.56
N LEU A 47 -11.57 -2.30 -4.77
CA LEU A 47 -10.11 -2.32 -4.73
C LEU A 47 -9.53 -2.78 -6.07
N ALA A 48 -10.08 -3.82 -6.69
CA ALA A 48 -9.62 -4.31 -7.99
C ALA A 48 -9.80 -3.28 -9.12
N GLU A 49 -10.84 -2.45 -9.06
CA GLU A 49 -11.04 -1.33 -10.00
C GLU A 49 -9.99 -0.24 -9.75
N ASN A 50 -9.76 0.13 -8.49
CA ASN A 50 -8.75 1.10 -8.11
C ASN A 50 -7.34 0.68 -8.50
N LEU A 51 -6.99 -0.61 -8.36
CA LEU A 51 -5.68 -1.14 -8.76
C LEU A 51 -5.37 -1.02 -10.27
N LYS A 52 -6.39 -0.80 -11.11
CA LYS A 52 -6.21 -0.53 -12.54
C LYS A 52 -5.87 0.92 -12.85
N ARG A 53 -5.86 1.79 -11.85
CA ARG A 53 -5.48 3.20 -12.02
C ARG A 53 -3.96 3.30 -12.11
N GLU A 54 -3.48 4.01 -13.12
CA GLU A 54 -2.05 4.22 -13.35
C GLU A 54 -1.40 5.19 -12.35
N ASP A 55 -2.21 5.95 -11.63
CA ASP A 55 -1.78 7.01 -10.71
C ASP A 55 -1.64 6.55 -9.25
N LEU A 56 -1.98 5.28 -8.92
CA LEU A 56 -1.83 4.76 -7.57
C LEU A 56 -0.36 4.45 -7.24
N THR A 57 0.07 4.95 -6.10
CA THR A 57 1.38 4.59 -5.52
C THR A 57 1.34 3.21 -4.84
N ASP A 58 2.50 2.61 -4.68
CA ASP A 58 2.62 1.31 -4.00
C ASP A 58 2.11 1.37 -2.54
N TYR A 59 2.29 2.52 -1.86
CA TYR A 59 1.77 2.72 -0.50
C TYR A 59 0.24 2.80 -0.47
N GLU A 60 -0.40 3.49 -1.41
CA GLU A 60 -1.86 3.55 -1.50
C GLU A 60 -2.47 2.17 -1.79
N ILE A 61 -1.79 1.35 -2.59
CA ILE A 61 -2.19 -0.05 -2.80
C ILE A 61 -2.11 -0.84 -1.49
N TYR A 62 -1.04 -0.69 -0.72
CA TYR A 62 -0.92 -1.29 0.61
C TYR A 62 -2.06 -0.87 1.54
N VAL A 63 -2.37 0.41 1.62
CA VAL A 63 -3.49 0.93 2.43
C VAL A 63 -4.82 0.29 2.00
N GLY A 64 -5.07 0.20 0.68
CA GLY A 64 -6.24 -0.48 0.15
C GLY A 64 -6.31 -1.96 0.55
N LEU A 65 -5.19 -2.68 0.51
CA LEU A 65 -5.12 -4.09 0.93
C LEU A 65 -5.39 -4.26 2.44
N THR A 66 -4.89 -3.35 3.26
CA THR A 66 -5.06 -3.41 4.73
C THR A 66 -6.44 -2.97 5.20
N SER A 67 -7.17 -2.17 4.40
CA SER A 67 -8.54 -1.76 4.69
C SER A 67 -9.58 -2.88 4.50
N LEU A 68 -9.21 -3.99 3.85
CA LEU A 68 -10.11 -5.13 3.67
C LEU A 68 -10.39 -5.85 4.99
N ASP A 69 -11.55 -6.52 5.05
CA ASP A 69 -11.93 -7.35 6.20
C ASP A 69 -10.89 -8.43 6.52
N GLU A 70 -10.72 -8.71 7.82
CA GLU A 70 -9.74 -9.71 8.28
C GLU A 70 -9.98 -11.11 7.70
N LYS A 71 -11.22 -11.47 7.42
CA LYS A 71 -11.54 -12.76 6.80
C LYS A 71 -10.97 -12.88 5.39
N LEU A 72 -10.99 -11.77 4.62
CA LEU A 72 -10.41 -11.72 3.28
C LEU A 72 -8.89 -11.79 3.35
N LYS A 73 -8.27 -11.16 4.34
CA LYS A 73 -6.82 -11.12 4.54
C LYS A 73 -6.22 -12.46 4.96
N LYS A 74 -7.00 -13.36 5.59
CA LYS A 74 -6.52 -14.67 6.06
C LYS A 74 -5.95 -15.55 4.94
N ASN A 75 -6.52 -15.49 3.74
CA ASN A 75 -6.03 -16.26 2.60
C ASN A 75 -5.42 -15.34 1.54
N LYS A 76 -4.16 -14.96 1.77
CA LYS A 76 -3.40 -14.04 0.88
C LYS A 76 -3.31 -14.55 -0.56
N GLN A 77 -3.29 -15.86 -0.79
CA GLN A 77 -3.25 -16.42 -2.13
C GLN A 77 -4.59 -16.24 -2.87
N LYS A 78 -5.70 -16.50 -2.19
CA LYS A 78 -7.05 -16.28 -2.75
C LYS A 78 -7.27 -14.79 -3.01
N LEU A 79 -6.86 -13.94 -2.06
CA LEU A 79 -6.97 -12.49 -2.18
C LEU A 79 -6.18 -11.97 -3.40
N ALA A 80 -4.91 -12.38 -3.56
CA ALA A 80 -4.09 -12.00 -4.70
C ALA A 80 -4.77 -12.37 -6.03
N LYS A 81 -5.27 -13.61 -6.12
CA LYS A 81 -5.99 -14.08 -7.30
C LYS A 81 -7.25 -13.25 -7.60
N SER A 82 -8.03 -12.91 -6.56
CA SER A 82 -9.24 -12.09 -6.71
C SER A 82 -8.94 -10.68 -7.18
N LEU A 83 -7.79 -10.13 -6.82
CA LEU A 83 -7.32 -8.80 -7.24
C LEU A 83 -6.54 -8.82 -8.55
N GLY A 84 -6.37 -9.98 -9.18
CA GLY A 84 -5.62 -10.12 -10.44
C GLY A 84 -4.12 -9.88 -10.31
N MET A 85 -3.56 -10.01 -9.10
CA MET A 85 -2.12 -9.88 -8.84
C MET A 85 -1.49 -11.23 -8.48
N ASN A 86 -0.18 -11.35 -8.68
CA ASN A 86 0.53 -12.54 -8.22
C ASN A 86 0.82 -12.46 -6.71
N ARG A 87 1.10 -13.61 -6.11
CA ARG A 87 1.36 -13.71 -4.66
C ARG A 87 2.61 -12.94 -4.24
N GLU A 88 3.65 -12.95 -5.06
CA GLU A 88 4.91 -12.27 -4.77
C GLU A 88 4.72 -10.76 -4.68
N ASP A 89 4.01 -10.17 -5.64
CA ASP A 89 3.70 -8.74 -5.62
C ASP A 89 2.87 -8.34 -4.40
N MET A 90 1.89 -9.16 -4.02
CA MET A 90 1.13 -8.92 -2.79
C MET A 90 2.03 -8.87 -1.56
N TYR A 91 2.99 -9.79 -1.42
CA TYR A 91 3.92 -9.77 -0.29
C TYR A 91 4.86 -8.56 -0.31
N LYS A 92 5.21 -8.03 -1.50
CA LYS A 92 5.97 -6.78 -1.62
C LYS A 92 5.15 -5.58 -1.11
N TYR A 93 3.87 -5.50 -1.45
CA TYR A 93 2.99 -4.46 -0.89
C TYR A 93 2.83 -4.59 0.63
N LEU A 94 2.65 -5.79 1.16
CA LEU A 94 2.54 -6.03 2.60
C LEU A 94 3.86 -5.80 3.37
N SER A 95 4.97 -5.51 2.67
CA SER A 95 6.23 -5.15 3.35
C SER A 95 6.13 -3.82 4.09
N PHE A 96 5.25 -2.91 3.70
CA PHE A 96 4.99 -1.65 4.40
C PHE A 96 4.51 -1.86 5.84
N GLU A 97 3.80 -2.97 6.14
CA GLU A 97 3.34 -3.32 7.49
C GLU A 97 4.48 -3.43 8.52
N LYS A 98 5.68 -3.69 8.07
CA LYS A 98 6.87 -3.92 8.91
C LYS A 98 7.76 -2.69 9.03
N LEU A 99 7.38 -1.57 8.43
CA LEU A 99 8.13 -0.32 8.55
C LEU A 99 7.83 0.35 9.89
N PRO A 100 8.81 1.09 10.47
CA PRO A 100 8.58 1.93 11.65
C PRO A 100 7.47 2.96 11.42
N GLY A 101 6.76 3.29 12.50
CA GLY A 101 5.62 4.22 12.44
C GLY A 101 5.96 5.59 11.87
N GLU A 102 7.15 6.10 12.17
CA GLU A 102 7.64 7.39 11.69
C GLU A 102 7.76 7.43 10.16
N LEU A 103 8.19 6.32 9.55
CA LEU A 103 8.23 6.22 8.09
C LEU A 103 6.81 6.16 7.50
N ILE A 104 5.90 5.48 8.20
CA ILE A 104 4.49 5.40 7.80
C ILE A 104 3.84 6.78 7.83
N GLU A 105 4.06 7.58 8.89
CA GLU A 105 3.54 8.95 8.98
C GLU A 105 3.99 9.85 7.82
N ASP A 106 5.23 9.69 7.35
CA ASP A 106 5.73 10.43 6.20
C ASP A 106 5.14 9.91 4.88
N LEU A 107 4.92 8.59 4.77
CA LEU A 107 4.26 7.97 3.62
C LEU A 107 2.77 8.35 3.54
N GLU A 108 2.08 8.57 4.66
CA GLU A 108 0.71 9.10 4.68
C GLU A 108 0.64 10.51 4.08
N LYS A 109 1.66 11.34 4.31
CA LYS A 109 1.76 12.69 3.75
C LYS A 109 2.21 12.68 2.30
N GLN A 110 3.13 11.79 1.95
CA GLN A 110 3.71 11.67 0.61
C GLN A 110 3.87 10.19 0.20
N PRO A 111 2.82 9.55 -0.32
CA PRO A 111 2.78 8.12 -0.65
C PRO A 111 3.84 7.66 -1.66
N SER A 112 4.37 8.57 -2.49
CA SER A 112 5.38 8.29 -3.52
C SER A 112 6.82 8.18 -3.01
N LEU A 113 7.08 8.42 -1.72
CA LEU A 113 8.43 8.39 -1.14
C LEU A 113 9.09 7.02 -1.25
N LEU A 114 8.32 5.94 -1.20
CA LEU A 114 8.87 4.59 -1.19
C LEU A 114 8.06 3.64 -2.08
N ALA A 115 8.73 2.96 -2.99
CA ALA A 115 8.15 1.87 -3.76
C ALA A 115 8.18 0.55 -2.96
N ARG A 116 7.30 -0.41 -3.31
CA ARG A 116 7.21 -1.72 -2.67
C ARG A 116 8.51 -2.52 -2.64
N THR A 117 9.35 -2.36 -3.66
CA THR A 117 10.66 -3.00 -3.74
C THR A 117 11.62 -2.45 -2.68
N ALA A 118 11.63 -1.14 -2.49
CA ALA A 118 12.44 -0.48 -1.47
C ALA A 118 11.90 -0.78 -0.06
N ALA A 119 10.57 -0.81 0.14
CA ALA A 119 9.95 -1.25 1.38
C ALA A 119 10.34 -2.69 1.74
N THR A 120 10.38 -3.59 0.75
CA THR A 120 10.84 -4.97 0.93
C THR A 120 12.31 -5.04 1.37
N ALA A 121 13.17 -4.21 0.79
CA ALA A 121 14.58 -4.14 1.16
C ALA A 121 14.78 -3.59 2.59
N VAL A 122 14.01 -2.57 2.98
CA VAL A 122 14.02 -2.02 4.35
C VAL A 122 13.52 -3.06 5.35
N LYS A 123 12.40 -3.73 5.05
CA LYS A 123 11.91 -4.84 5.89
C LYS A 123 12.96 -5.91 6.10
N LYS A 124 13.65 -6.32 5.01
CA LYS A 124 14.72 -7.31 5.09
C LYS A 124 15.86 -6.83 5.99
N PHE A 125 16.34 -5.60 5.80
CA PHE A 125 17.37 -4.99 6.63
C PHE A 125 17.00 -5.04 8.11
N LEU A 126 15.78 -4.64 8.49
CA LEU A 126 15.32 -4.70 9.88
C LEU A 126 15.23 -6.14 10.42
N SER A 127 14.84 -7.10 9.60
CA SER A 127 14.77 -8.51 9.98
C SER A 127 16.16 -9.15 10.13
N ASP A 128 17.11 -8.77 9.28
CA ASP A 128 18.49 -9.29 9.33
C ASP A 128 19.23 -8.78 10.60
N HIS A 129 18.76 -7.68 11.22
CA HIS A 129 19.33 -7.06 12.43
C HIS A 129 18.35 -7.05 13.63
N GLU A 130 17.52 -8.08 13.74
CA GLU A 130 16.49 -8.16 14.80
C GLU A 130 17.10 -8.16 16.21
N GLU A 131 18.27 -8.76 16.40
CA GLU A 131 18.99 -8.78 17.68
C GLU A 131 19.49 -7.40 18.13
N ASN A 132 19.79 -6.50 17.17
CA ASN A 132 20.25 -5.12 17.39
C ASN A 132 19.23 -4.10 16.86
N HIS A 133 17.96 -4.37 17.13
CA HIS A 133 16.83 -3.68 16.48
C HIS A 133 16.85 -2.15 16.66
N GLU A 134 17.20 -1.65 17.84
CA GLU A 134 17.24 -0.19 18.10
C GLU A 134 18.34 0.48 17.28
N ASN A 135 19.56 -0.06 17.25
CA ASN A 135 20.65 0.45 16.42
C ASN A 135 20.31 0.39 14.92
N ALA A 136 19.61 -0.66 14.49
CA ALA A 136 19.14 -0.79 13.10
C ALA A 136 18.09 0.27 12.77
N LYS A 137 17.14 0.55 13.67
CA LYS A 137 16.17 1.63 13.51
C LYS A 137 16.83 3.00 13.41
N GLU A 138 17.77 3.31 14.30
CA GLU A 138 18.48 4.57 14.25
C GLU A 138 19.26 4.76 12.95
N ALA A 139 19.93 3.69 12.46
CA ALA A 139 20.63 3.74 11.19
C ALA A 139 19.65 3.96 10.01
N LEU A 140 18.47 3.32 10.08
CA LEU A 140 17.40 3.53 9.10
C LEU A 140 16.87 4.97 9.14
N PHE A 141 16.63 5.55 10.31
CA PHE A 141 16.15 6.93 10.45
C PHE A 141 17.16 7.94 9.92
N GLU A 142 18.46 7.71 10.13
CA GLU A 142 19.50 8.55 9.52
C GLU A 142 19.48 8.46 8.00
N ALA A 143 19.37 7.24 7.43
CA ALA A 143 19.25 7.04 6.00
C ALA A 143 17.94 7.65 5.44
N TRP A 144 16.83 7.52 6.17
CA TRP A 144 15.52 8.10 5.81
C TRP A 144 15.57 9.63 5.76
N SER A 145 16.21 10.27 6.74
CA SER A 145 16.37 11.73 6.72
C SER A 145 17.11 12.23 5.48
N LYS A 146 18.06 11.45 4.96
CA LYS A 146 18.78 11.78 3.70
C LYS A 146 17.87 11.57 2.46
N LEU A 147 16.99 10.57 2.51
CA LEU A 147 15.99 10.39 1.44
C LEU A 147 15.01 11.56 1.40
N LEU A 148 14.51 12.02 2.55
CA LEU A 148 13.61 13.18 2.62
C LEU A 148 14.26 14.45 2.09
N LYS A 149 15.59 14.62 2.29
CA LYS A 149 16.39 15.72 1.73
C LYS A 149 16.76 15.53 0.27
N LYS A 150 16.34 14.41 -0.36
CA LYS A 150 16.69 14.03 -1.75
C LYS A 150 18.19 13.82 -1.98
N GLU A 151 18.94 13.52 -0.93
CA GLU A 151 20.38 13.21 -0.99
C GLU A 151 20.65 11.77 -1.44
N VAL A 152 19.64 10.90 -1.29
CA VAL A 152 19.71 9.49 -1.68
C VAL A 152 18.42 9.05 -2.34
N GLU A 153 18.51 8.16 -3.31
CA GLU A 153 17.33 7.53 -3.93
C GLU A 153 16.77 6.39 -3.06
N GLN A 154 15.46 6.18 -3.12
CA GLN A 154 14.78 5.12 -2.37
C GLN A 154 15.36 3.72 -2.61
N THR A 155 15.87 3.43 -3.81
CA THR A 155 16.50 2.16 -4.17
C THR A 155 17.78 1.87 -3.38
N LYS A 156 18.44 2.91 -2.85
CA LYS A 156 19.66 2.82 -2.06
C LYS A 156 19.45 2.95 -0.56
N LEU A 157 18.20 3.17 -0.12
CA LEU A 157 17.86 3.42 1.28
C LEU A 157 18.36 2.31 2.22
N ALA A 158 17.98 1.06 1.94
CA ALA A 158 18.37 -0.07 2.79
C ALA A 158 19.89 -0.31 2.80
N SER A 159 20.56 -0.14 1.64
CA SER A 159 22.03 -0.28 1.57
C SER A 159 22.77 0.84 2.29
N LEU A 160 22.19 2.04 2.35
CA LEU A 160 22.73 3.13 3.13
C LEU A 160 22.54 2.89 4.64
N ALA A 161 21.36 2.44 5.05
CA ALA A 161 21.09 2.06 6.43
C ALA A 161 22.07 0.97 6.91
N GLU A 162 22.33 -0.03 6.08
CA GLU A 162 23.31 -1.10 6.35
C GLU A 162 24.73 -0.54 6.57
N LYS A 163 25.17 0.41 5.73
CA LYS A 163 26.48 1.05 5.88
C LYS A 163 26.59 1.85 7.18
N ILE A 164 25.55 2.60 7.52
CA ILE A 164 25.50 3.39 8.77
C ILE A 164 25.54 2.45 9.97
N PHE A 165 24.73 1.39 9.95
CA PHE A 165 24.68 0.38 10.99
C PHE A 165 26.08 -0.21 11.27
N LYS A 166 26.73 -0.75 10.25
CA LYS A 166 28.10 -1.30 10.37
C LYS A 166 29.13 -0.30 10.86
N SER A 167 29.02 0.96 10.45
CA SER A 167 29.97 2.00 10.92
C SER A 167 29.81 2.32 12.39
N ARG A 168 28.60 2.15 12.96
CA ARG A 168 28.33 2.34 14.38
C ARG A 168 28.87 1.16 15.20
N GLU A 169 28.61 -0.09 14.78
CA GLU A 169 29.15 -1.27 15.45
C GLU A 169 30.70 -1.24 15.57
N THR A 170 31.37 -0.78 14.50
CA THR A 170 32.83 -0.68 14.50
C THR A 170 33.34 0.35 15.52
N LYS A 171 32.56 1.38 15.86
CA LYS A 171 32.92 2.42 16.84
C LYS A 171 32.67 2.02 18.28
N GLU A 172 31.73 1.11 18.54
CA GLU A 172 31.41 0.60 19.88
C GLU A 172 32.42 -0.45 20.38
N VAL A 173 33.23 -1.02 19.48
CA VAL A 173 34.21 -2.08 19.79
C VAL A 173 35.63 -1.50 20.10
N ILE A 174 35.82 -0.19 20.01
CA ILE A 174 37.06 0.51 20.32
C ILE A 174 36.92 1.29 21.62
#